data_2b831ccf0ec6fcdc5002dfa109ad7f67
#
_entry.id   2b831ccf0ec6fcdc5002dfa109ad7f67
#
_cell.length_a   1.000
_cell.length_b   1.000
_cell.length_c   1.000
_cell.angle_alpha   90.00
_cell.angle_beta   90.00
_cell.angle_gamma   90.00
#
_symmetry.space_group_name_H-M   'P 1'
#
loop_
_entity.id
_entity.type
_entity.pdbx_description
1 polymer ?
#
loop_
_entity_poly.entity_id
_entity_poly.type
_entity_poly.pdbx_seq_one_letter_code
_entity_poly.pdbx_strand_id
1 'polypeptide(L)'
;GWKISDPEEIRNIRRIFDGVEHVYIADGHHRAASAVRVGKLRRAAHPGYTGQEEFNWFLSVLFPDDELRILDYNRVVKDLGGLSPEAFLNKLRTYFSIEESDRSVVCAHKGEMGLFLEDRWYRMEVKPEYTSRDPVEGLDVSILQNTVLGPVLGITDPRTDKRIDFVGGIRGLEELERRVRLDCAAAFAMYPTSIRELLEVADAGRLMPPKSTWFEPKLRSG
;
A
#
# COMPACT_ATOMS: atom_id res chain seq x y z
N GLY A 1 -21.25 18.36 8.12
CA GLY A 1 -20.88 17.73 9.38
C GLY A 1 -21.88 18.05 10.47
N TRP A 2 -22.00 17.17 11.43
CA TRP A 2 -22.84 17.38 12.61
C TRP A 2 -21.95 17.34 13.84
N LYS A 3 -22.32 18.12 14.86
CA LYS A 3 -21.72 18.05 16.18
C LYS A 3 -22.71 17.39 17.11
N ILE A 4 -22.35 16.23 17.66
CA ILE A 4 -23.12 15.55 18.70
C ILE A 4 -22.64 16.07 20.05
N SER A 5 -23.53 16.67 20.83
CA SER A 5 -23.25 17.23 22.15
C SER A 5 -24.19 16.74 23.24
N ASP A 6 -25.23 15.98 22.88
CA ASP A 6 -26.14 15.36 23.83
C ASP A 6 -25.40 14.26 24.61
N PRO A 7 -25.39 14.31 25.96
CA PRO A 7 -24.68 13.34 26.78
C PRO A 7 -25.23 11.91 26.68
N GLU A 8 -26.51 11.74 26.36
CA GLU A 8 -27.11 10.41 26.19
C GLU A 8 -26.69 9.79 24.87
N GLU A 9 -26.73 10.56 23.79
CA GLU A 9 -26.24 10.12 22.48
C GLU A 9 -24.74 9.77 22.52
N ILE A 10 -23.93 10.60 23.20
CA ILE A 10 -22.50 10.32 23.40
C ILE A 10 -22.29 9.01 24.16
N ARG A 11 -23.06 8.75 25.23
CA ARG A 11 -22.98 7.49 25.96
C ARG A 11 -23.40 6.29 25.12
N ASN A 12 -24.41 6.44 24.28
CA ASN A 12 -24.89 5.39 23.40
C ASN A 12 -23.82 5.04 22.33
N ILE A 13 -23.20 6.04 21.72
CA ILE A 13 -22.10 5.85 20.77
C ILE A 13 -20.93 5.14 21.44
N ARG A 14 -20.50 5.60 22.61
CA ARG A 14 -19.43 4.95 23.38
C ARG A 14 -19.73 3.48 23.65
N ARG A 15 -20.95 3.17 24.11
CA ARG A 15 -21.38 1.79 24.38
C ARG A 15 -21.34 0.91 23.13
N ILE A 16 -21.66 1.45 21.94
CA ILE A 16 -21.56 0.73 20.67
C ILE A 16 -20.08 0.44 20.37
N PHE A 17 -19.21 1.43 20.50
CA PHE A 17 -17.77 1.25 20.28
C PHE A 17 -17.07 0.36 21.31
N ASP A 18 -17.59 0.28 22.56
CA ASP A 18 -17.10 -0.67 23.57
C ASP A 18 -17.31 -2.14 23.15
N GLY A 19 -18.25 -2.40 22.22
CA GLY A 19 -18.48 -3.71 21.62
C GLY A 19 -17.64 -3.98 20.35
N VAL A 20 -16.89 -3.00 19.85
CA VAL A 20 -16.00 -3.18 18.68
C VAL A 20 -14.67 -3.74 19.16
N GLU A 21 -14.38 -4.98 18.77
CA GLU A 21 -13.19 -5.68 19.24
C GLU A 21 -11.90 -5.07 18.71
N HIS A 22 -11.88 -4.69 17.43
CA HIS A 22 -10.69 -4.13 16.76
C HIS A 22 -11.04 -2.97 15.83
N VAL A 23 -10.15 -1.99 15.77
CA VAL A 23 -10.11 -0.96 14.73
C VAL A 23 -8.74 -0.99 14.08
N TYR A 24 -8.69 -0.72 12.77
CA TYR A 24 -7.48 -0.81 11.97
C TYR A 24 -7.05 0.57 11.47
N ILE A 25 -5.75 0.83 11.44
CA ILE A 25 -5.21 2.09 10.94
C ILE A 25 -5.13 2.01 9.42
N ALA A 26 -6.04 2.70 8.73
CA ALA A 26 -6.02 2.80 7.27
C ALA A 26 -4.98 3.84 6.78
N ASP A 27 -4.91 5.01 7.42
CA ASP A 27 -3.96 6.08 7.10
C ASP A 27 -3.54 6.82 8.38
N GLY A 28 -2.45 7.58 8.30
CA GLY A 28 -1.94 8.37 9.42
C GLY A 28 -1.13 7.57 10.45
N HIS A 29 -0.48 6.47 10.06
CA HIS A 29 0.33 5.62 10.94
C HIS A 29 1.35 6.40 11.78
N HIS A 30 2.06 7.38 11.18
CA HIS A 30 3.03 8.21 11.91
C HIS A 30 2.37 9.14 12.92
N ARG A 31 1.19 9.69 12.60
CA ARG A 31 0.43 10.54 13.53
C ARG A 31 -0.08 9.73 14.72
N ALA A 32 -0.65 8.57 14.47
CA ALA A 32 -1.10 7.66 15.52
C ALA A 32 0.06 7.20 16.42
N ALA A 33 1.17 6.75 15.84
CA ALA A 33 2.37 6.34 16.58
C ALA A 33 2.94 7.49 17.43
N SER A 34 2.97 8.72 16.91
CA SER A 34 3.42 9.90 17.64
C SER A 34 2.49 10.24 18.81
N ALA A 35 1.18 10.19 18.60
CA ALA A 35 0.20 10.44 19.65
C ALA A 35 0.34 9.41 20.80
N VAL A 36 0.45 8.13 20.47
CA VAL A 36 0.67 7.06 21.46
C VAL A 36 1.98 7.28 22.22
N ARG A 37 3.07 7.64 21.52
CA ARG A 37 4.36 7.92 22.17
C ARG A 37 4.27 9.09 23.12
N VAL A 38 3.67 10.20 22.70
CA VAL A 38 3.46 11.39 23.57
C VAL A 38 2.60 11.04 24.78
N GLY A 39 1.50 10.33 24.57
CA GLY A 39 0.63 9.88 25.67
C GLY A 39 1.40 9.06 26.72
N LYS A 40 2.22 8.08 26.28
CA LYS A 40 3.05 7.27 27.18
C LYS A 40 4.06 8.13 27.96
N LEU A 41 4.75 9.05 27.30
CA LEU A 41 5.73 9.94 27.94
C LEU A 41 5.06 10.88 28.96
N ARG A 42 3.91 11.44 28.63
CA ARG A 42 3.16 12.33 29.52
C ARG A 42 2.60 11.61 30.74
N ARG A 43 2.06 10.41 30.56
CA ARG A 43 1.60 9.56 31.69
C ARG A 43 2.73 9.22 32.63
N ALA A 44 3.89 8.86 32.12
CA ALA A 44 5.08 8.58 32.93
C ALA A 44 5.56 9.81 33.71
N ALA A 45 5.47 11.01 33.12
CA ALA A 45 5.83 12.26 33.79
C ALA A 45 4.78 12.78 34.77
N HIS A 46 3.55 12.27 34.73
CA HIS A 46 2.43 12.70 35.60
C HIS A 46 1.72 11.46 36.20
N PRO A 47 2.31 10.81 37.21
CA PRO A 47 1.76 9.54 37.75
C PRO A 47 0.34 9.64 38.33
N GLY A 48 -0.12 10.88 38.63
CA GLY A 48 -1.48 11.14 39.13
C GLY A 48 -2.49 11.52 38.04
N TYR A 49 -2.25 11.21 36.78
CA TYR A 49 -3.18 11.51 35.70
C TYR A 49 -4.54 10.81 35.90
N THR A 50 -5.61 11.49 35.51
CA THR A 50 -6.98 11.03 35.72
C THR A 50 -7.59 10.31 34.52
N GLY A 51 -6.94 10.41 33.36
CA GLY A 51 -7.44 9.94 32.07
C GLY A 51 -8.21 11.03 31.27
N GLN A 52 -8.49 12.18 31.86
CA GLN A 52 -9.22 13.28 31.22
C GLN A 52 -8.29 14.30 30.54
N GLU A 53 -7.00 14.20 30.77
CA GLU A 53 -6.01 15.11 30.20
C GLU A 53 -5.92 14.93 28.68
N GLU A 54 -5.68 16.02 27.97
CA GLU A 54 -5.59 16.11 26.50
C GLU A 54 -4.63 15.09 25.86
N PHE A 55 -3.54 14.77 26.53
CA PHE A 55 -2.58 13.78 26.05
C PHE A 55 -3.08 12.32 26.04
N ASN A 56 -4.27 12.06 26.59
CA ASN A 56 -4.93 10.76 26.52
C ASN A 56 -5.82 10.60 25.28
N TRP A 57 -6.00 11.67 24.50
CA TRP A 57 -6.92 11.72 23.39
C TRP A 57 -6.19 12.13 22.09
N PHE A 58 -6.66 11.64 20.98
CA PHE A 58 -6.32 12.19 19.67
C PHE A 58 -7.53 12.05 18.73
N LEU A 59 -7.62 12.96 17.78
CA LEU A 59 -8.70 12.94 16.80
C LEU A 59 -8.50 11.76 15.86
N SER A 60 -9.52 10.93 15.73
CA SER A 60 -9.60 9.87 14.72
C SER A 60 -10.91 9.99 13.95
N VAL A 61 -10.87 9.55 12.68
CA VAL A 61 -12.04 9.40 11.83
C VAL A 61 -12.17 7.92 11.52
N LEU A 62 -13.36 7.38 11.79
CA LEU A 62 -13.66 5.97 11.61
C LEU A 62 -14.54 5.80 10.37
N PHE A 63 -14.21 4.83 9.56
CA PHE A 63 -14.97 4.43 8.38
C PHE A 63 -15.32 2.96 8.49
N PRO A 64 -16.49 2.53 8.05
CA PRO A 64 -16.73 1.14 7.69
C PRO A 64 -15.73 0.71 6.62
N ASP A 65 -15.30 -0.54 6.64
CA ASP A 65 -14.30 -1.07 5.71
C ASP A 65 -14.80 -1.11 4.25
N ASP A 66 -16.10 -1.21 4.04
CA ASP A 66 -16.77 -1.18 2.75
C ASP A 66 -16.94 0.24 2.18
N GLU A 67 -16.73 1.29 2.97
CA GLU A 67 -16.72 2.70 2.51
C GLU A 67 -15.33 3.19 2.09
N LEU A 68 -14.28 2.40 2.27
CA LEU A 68 -12.93 2.72 1.84
C LEU A 68 -12.56 1.99 0.56
N ARG A 69 -11.96 2.72 -0.37
CA ARG A 69 -11.39 2.14 -1.59
C ARG A 69 -9.88 2.19 -1.55
N ILE A 70 -9.26 1.06 -1.81
CA ILE A 70 -7.82 0.99 -2.05
C ILE A 70 -7.62 1.00 -3.56
N LEU A 71 -6.86 1.96 -4.05
CA LEU A 71 -6.39 2.01 -5.43
C LEU A 71 -5.03 1.34 -5.54
N ASP A 72 -4.69 0.94 -6.76
CA ASP A 72 -3.39 0.42 -7.10
C ASP A 72 -2.28 1.44 -6.78
N TYR A 73 -1.14 0.92 -6.39
CA TYR A 73 0.05 1.73 -6.17
C TYR A 73 1.16 1.18 -7.07
N ASN A 74 1.31 1.82 -8.22
CA ASN A 74 2.17 1.38 -9.30
C ASN A 74 3.63 1.75 -9.06
N ARG A 75 4.55 1.11 -9.77
CA ARG A 75 5.99 1.34 -9.66
C ARG A 75 6.55 1.74 -11.01
N VAL A 76 7.51 2.65 -10.99
CA VAL A 76 8.35 2.98 -12.15
C VAL A 76 9.82 2.86 -11.76
N VAL A 77 10.64 2.33 -12.65
CA VAL A 77 12.07 2.15 -12.43
C VAL A 77 12.86 2.91 -13.49
N LYS A 78 13.92 3.61 -13.06
CA LYS A 78 14.70 4.50 -13.93
C LYS A 78 15.65 3.77 -14.87
N ASP A 79 16.07 2.57 -14.48
CA ASP A 79 16.98 1.75 -15.27
C ASP A 79 16.67 0.26 -15.11
N LEU A 80 17.22 -0.56 -15.96
CA LEU A 80 17.06 -2.02 -15.94
C LEU A 80 18.26 -2.75 -15.31
N GLY A 81 19.05 -2.07 -14.46
CA GLY A 81 20.22 -2.68 -13.83
C GLY A 81 21.32 -3.09 -14.83
N GLY A 82 21.45 -2.36 -15.92
CA GLY A 82 22.40 -2.65 -16.99
C GLY A 82 21.97 -3.75 -17.97
N LEU A 83 20.75 -4.26 -17.85
CA LEU A 83 20.20 -5.26 -18.78
C LEU A 83 19.62 -4.58 -20.03
N SER A 84 19.70 -5.24 -21.16
CA SER A 84 18.87 -4.89 -22.30
C SER A 84 17.41 -5.23 -22.04
N PRO A 85 16.43 -4.59 -22.70
CA PRO A 85 15.02 -4.91 -22.55
C PRO A 85 14.70 -6.39 -22.77
N GLU A 86 15.30 -7.01 -23.79
CA GLU A 86 15.14 -8.44 -24.06
C GLU A 86 15.69 -9.31 -22.91
N ALA A 87 16.90 -9.00 -22.42
CA ALA A 87 17.52 -9.73 -21.31
C ALA A 87 16.69 -9.57 -20.03
N PHE A 88 16.10 -8.40 -19.81
CA PHE A 88 15.20 -8.14 -18.71
C PHE A 88 13.95 -8.99 -18.81
N LEU A 89 13.23 -8.98 -19.94
CA LEU A 89 12.06 -9.82 -20.16
C LEU A 89 12.38 -11.31 -19.97
N ASN A 90 13.53 -11.77 -20.44
CA ASN A 90 13.95 -13.17 -20.27
C ASN A 90 14.16 -13.53 -18.79
N LYS A 91 14.68 -12.63 -17.97
CA LYS A 91 14.77 -12.83 -16.51
C LYS A 91 13.40 -12.86 -15.86
N LEU A 92 12.47 -11.99 -16.27
CA LEU A 92 11.11 -11.96 -15.74
C LEU A 92 10.34 -13.25 -16.04
N ARG A 93 10.58 -13.88 -17.21
CA ARG A 93 9.96 -15.16 -17.59
C ARG A 93 10.30 -16.32 -16.64
N THR A 94 11.32 -16.19 -15.81
CA THR A 94 11.59 -17.13 -14.73
C THR A 94 10.42 -17.16 -13.75
N TYR A 95 9.87 -16.01 -13.40
CA TYR A 95 8.90 -15.81 -12.33
C TYR A 95 7.46 -15.67 -12.84
N PHE A 96 7.29 -15.21 -14.08
CA PHE A 96 5.99 -14.87 -14.66
C PHE A 96 5.78 -15.53 -16.00
N SER A 97 4.52 -15.84 -16.31
CA SER A 97 4.07 -15.99 -17.69
C SER A 97 3.88 -14.59 -18.26
N ILE A 98 4.43 -14.31 -19.44
CA ILE A 98 4.44 -12.96 -20.03
C ILE A 98 3.88 -13.02 -21.43
N GLU A 99 2.85 -12.20 -21.69
CA GLU A 99 2.22 -12.03 -22.99
C GLU A 99 2.23 -10.55 -23.39
N GLU A 100 2.58 -10.24 -24.64
CA GLU A 100 2.49 -8.89 -25.18
C GLU A 100 1.02 -8.50 -25.34
N SER A 101 0.68 -7.23 -25.05
CA SER A 101 -0.67 -6.70 -25.14
C SER A 101 -0.73 -5.49 -26.03
N ASP A 102 -1.69 -5.45 -26.95
CA ASP A 102 -1.90 -4.32 -27.86
C ASP A 102 -2.50 -3.08 -27.19
N ARG A 103 -2.83 -3.17 -25.90
CA ARG A 103 -3.40 -2.08 -25.10
C ARG A 103 -2.85 -2.09 -23.69
N SER A 104 -3.06 -0.98 -22.98
CA SER A 104 -2.70 -0.87 -21.56
C SER A 104 -3.31 -2.00 -20.73
N VAL A 105 -2.51 -2.56 -19.82
CA VAL A 105 -2.92 -3.70 -18.98
C VAL A 105 -3.53 -3.18 -17.69
N VAL A 106 -4.85 -3.27 -17.59
CA VAL A 106 -5.58 -3.14 -16.31
C VAL A 106 -5.58 -4.51 -15.66
N CYS A 107 -4.95 -4.65 -14.50
CA CYS A 107 -4.88 -5.92 -13.77
C CYS A 107 -6.30 -6.32 -13.32
N ALA A 108 -6.69 -7.57 -13.60
CA ALA A 108 -8.03 -8.07 -13.32
C ALA A 108 -8.14 -8.78 -11.97
N HIS A 109 -7.04 -9.33 -11.46
CA HIS A 109 -6.99 -10.08 -10.21
C HIS A 109 -5.60 -10.08 -9.59
N LYS A 110 -5.53 -10.52 -8.34
CA LYS A 110 -4.28 -10.75 -7.61
C LYS A 110 -3.38 -11.71 -8.36
N GLY A 111 -2.10 -11.40 -8.42
CA GLY A 111 -1.09 -12.17 -9.17
C GLY A 111 -0.89 -11.69 -10.60
N GLU A 112 -1.79 -10.84 -11.11
CA GLU A 112 -1.64 -10.21 -12.40
C GLU A 112 -0.97 -8.84 -12.27
N MET A 113 0.01 -8.55 -13.12
CA MET A 113 0.72 -7.28 -13.20
C MET A 113 0.83 -6.84 -14.65
N GLY A 114 0.79 -5.52 -14.90
CA GLY A 114 1.13 -4.95 -16.19
C GLY A 114 2.58 -4.47 -16.19
N LEU A 115 3.31 -4.71 -17.27
CA LEU A 115 4.62 -4.12 -17.51
C LEU A 115 4.55 -3.24 -18.75
N PHE A 116 4.96 -1.99 -18.62
CA PHE A 116 5.21 -1.10 -19.77
C PHE A 116 6.71 -0.93 -19.97
N LEU A 117 7.18 -1.34 -21.13
CA LEU A 117 8.59 -1.37 -21.51
C LEU A 117 8.72 -1.10 -23.02
N GLU A 118 9.61 -0.18 -23.45
CA GLU A 118 9.84 0.16 -24.87
C GLU A 118 8.55 0.42 -25.67
N ASP A 119 7.68 1.27 -25.13
CA ASP A 119 6.37 1.61 -25.72
C ASP A 119 5.42 0.43 -25.94
N ARG A 120 5.62 -0.69 -25.25
CA ARG A 120 4.78 -1.87 -25.31
C ARG A 120 4.27 -2.27 -23.93
N TRP A 121 3.05 -2.75 -23.90
CA TRP A 121 2.48 -3.37 -22.72
C TRP A 121 2.66 -4.88 -22.74
N TYR A 122 2.93 -5.43 -21.57
CA TYR A 122 3.00 -6.87 -21.33
C TYR A 122 2.13 -7.21 -20.14
N ARG A 123 1.31 -8.25 -20.27
CA ARG A 123 0.61 -8.89 -19.18
C ARG A 123 1.53 -9.91 -18.53
N MET A 124 1.69 -9.79 -17.24
CA MET A 124 2.52 -10.69 -16.44
C MET A 124 1.63 -11.43 -15.44
N GLU A 125 1.64 -12.74 -15.45
CA GLU A 125 0.94 -13.58 -14.50
C GLU A 125 1.98 -14.31 -13.65
N VAL A 126 1.92 -14.17 -12.31
CA VAL A 126 2.85 -14.83 -11.40
C VAL A 126 2.68 -16.34 -11.47
N LYS A 127 3.78 -17.07 -11.62
CA LYS A 127 3.74 -18.53 -11.65
C LYS A 127 3.44 -19.08 -10.25
N PRO A 128 2.69 -20.19 -10.13
CA PRO A 128 2.24 -20.74 -8.85
C PRO A 128 3.34 -20.96 -7.82
N GLU A 129 4.53 -21.36 -8.25
CA GLU A 129 5.69 -21.61 -7.40
C GLU A 129 6.26 -20.36 -6.72
N TYR A 130 5.89 -19.17 -7.18
CA TYR A 130 6.29 -17.87 -6.60
C TYR A 130 5.17 -17.17 -5.84
N THR A 131 4.03 -17.83 -5.68
CA THR A 131 2.96 -17.37 -4.79
C THR A 131 3.22 -17.81 -3.35
N SER A 132 2.69 -17.08 -2.37
CA SER A 132 2.80 -17.44 -0.95
C SER A 132 1.45 -17.31 -0.23
N ARG A 133 1.25 -18.14 0.79
CA ARG A 133 0.12 -18.03 1.71
C ARG A 133 0.42 -17.15 2.93
N ASP A 134 1.67 -16.74 3.10
CA ASP A 134 2.03 -15.76 4.13
C ASP A 134 1.35 -14.42 3.80
N PRO A 135 0.71 -13.76 4.77
CA PRO A 135 -0.07 -12.55 4.52
C PRO A 135 0.76 -11.39 3.98
N VAL A 136 2.07 -11.34 4.23
CA VAL A 136 2.95 -10.29 3.71
C VAL A 136 3.64 -10.73 2.41
N GLU A 137 4.25 -11.94 2.41
CA GLU A 137 4.98 -12.44 1.25
C GLU A 137 4.05 -12.76 0.06
N GLY A 138 2.77 -13.04 0.34
CA GLY A 138 1.75 -13.28 -0.67
C GLY A 138 1.14 -12.04 -1.31
N LEU A 139 1.51 -10.84 -0.87
CA LEU A 139 1.08 -9.59 -1.52
C LEU A 139 1.79 -9.41 -2.86
N ASP A 140 1.08 -8.95 -3.87
CA ASP A 140 1.66 -8.70 -5.20
C ASP A 140 2.87 -7.76 -5.15
N VAL A 141 2.84 -6.78 -4.25
CA VAL A 141 3.97 -5.87 -4.02
C VAL A 141 5.20 -6.57 -3.45
N SER A 142 5.01 -7.58 -2.61
CA SER A 142 6.09 -8.41 -2.06
C SER A 142 6.62 -9.36 -3.12
N ILE A 143 5.74 -9.97 -3.91
CA ILE A 143 6.13 -10.83 -5.03
C ILE A 143 7.00 -10.04 -6.01
N LEU A 144 6.57 -8.85 -6.43
CA LEU A 144 7.36 -8.01 -7.33
C LEU A 144 8.71 -7.63 -6.70
N GLN A 145 8.74 -7.29 -5.41
CA GLN A 145 9.97 -6.98 -4.68
C GLN A 145 10.93 -8.16 -4.67
N ASN A 146 10.44 -9.35 -4.34
CA ASN A 146 11.25 -10.54 -4.11
C ASN A 146 11.65 -11.27 -5.40
N THR A 147 10.97 -11.01 -6.51
CA THR A 147 11.27 -11.66 -7.80
C THR A 147 11.93 -10.72 -8.79
N VAL A 148 11.61 -9.44 -8.78
CA VAL A 148 12.07 -8.48 -9.79
C VAL A 148 12.95 -7.39 -9.20
N LEU A 149 12.40 -6.58 -8.28
CA LEU A 149 13.09 -5.37 -7.83
C LEU A 149 14.41 -5.71 -7.12
N GLY A 150 14.41 -6.68 -6.21
CA GLY A 150 15.60 -7.15 -5.51
C GLY A 150 16.56 -7.93 -6.43
N PRO A 151 16.18 -9.14 -6.87
CA PRO A 151 17.13 -10.05 -7.52
C PRO A 151 17.51 -9.65 -8.95
N VAL A 152 16.63 -8.99 -9.71
CA VAL A 152 16.89 -8.62 -11.09
C VAL A 152 17.46 -7.21 -11.23
N LEU A 153 16.87 -6.25 -10.50
CA LEU A 153 17.25 -4.84 -10.59
C LEU A 153 18.19 -4.37 -9.47
N GLY A 154 18.40 -5.18 -8.42
CA GLY A 154 19.24 -4.83 -7.27
C GLY A 154 18.64 -3.74 -6.37
N ILE A 155 17.33 -3.50 -6.46
CA ILE A 155 16.60 -2.54 -5.62
C ILE A 155 16.17 -3.27 -4.34
N THR A 156 17.03 -3.25 -3.32
CA THR A 156 16.79 -4.00 -2.07
C THR A 156 15.89 -3.27 -1.09
N ASP A 157 15.96 -1.95 -1.01
CA ASP A 157 15.06 -1.12 -0.19
C ASP A 157 14.40 -0.03 -1.04
N PRO A 158 13.13 -0.24 -1.45
CA PRO A 158 12.43 0.72 -2.30
C PRO A 158 12.09 2.05 -1.62
N ARG A 159 12.31 2.19 -0.30
CA ARG A 159 12.13 3.46 0.43
C ARG A 159 13.29 4.43 0.22
N THR A 160 14.49 3.91 -0.03
CA THR A 160 15.72 4.69 -0.08
C THR A 160 16.40 4.68 -1.45
N ASP A 161 16.10 3.68 -2.29
CA ASP A 161 16.67 3.58 -3.63
C ASP A 161 16.04 4.64 -4.56
N LYS A 162 16.88 5.50 -5.14
CA LYS A 162 16.46 6.60 -6.02
C LYS A 162 16.12 6.14 -7.45
N ARG A 163 16.34 4.86 -7.76
CA ARG A 163 16.01 4.27 -9.07
C ARG A 163 14.56 3.83 -9.18
N ILE A 164 13.83 3.76 -8.08
CA ILE A 164 12.40 3.45 -8.07
C ILE A 164 11.59 4.66 -7.64
N ASP A 165 10.41 4.83 -8.22
CA ASP A 165 9.41 5.79 -7.81
C ASP A 165 8.00 5.15 -7.87
N PHE A 166 7.01 5.82 -7.30
CA PHE A 166 5.68 5.27 -7.07
C PHE A 166 4.62 6.18 -7.67
N VAL A 167 3.66 5.57 -8.36
CA VAL A 167 2.55 6.26 -9.02
C VAL A 167 1.23 5.73 -8.47
N GLY A 168 0.49 6.57 -7.75
CA GLY A 168 -0.85 6.19 -7.27
C GLY A 168 -1.83 6.01 -8.43
N GLY A 169 -2.66 4.98 -8.36
CA GLY A 169 -3.61 4.59 -9.41
C GLY A 169 -4.61 5.66 -9.81
N ILE A 170 -4.82 6.67 -8.94
CA ILE A 170 -5.63 7.85 -9.27
C ILE A 170 -5.12 8.62 -10.50
N ARG A 171 -3.85 8.44 -10.88
CA ARG A 171 -3.24 9.08 -12.05
C ARG A 171 -3.45 8.31 -13.36
N GLY A 172 -4.00 7.10 -13.28
CA GLY A 172 -4.22 6.23 -14.44
C GLY A 172 -2.95 5.61 -15.01
N LEU A 173 -3.12 4.71 -15.97
CA LEU A 173 -2.01 4.00 -16.63
C LEU A 173 -1.22 4.89 -17.60
N GLU A 174 -1.86 5.93 -18.13
CA GLU A 174 -1.21 6.92 -19.00
C GLU A 174 -0.03 7.61 -18.30
N GLU A 175 -0.10 7.79 -16.99
CA GLU A 175 1.02 8.34 -16.23
C GLU A 175 2.22 7.39 -16.21
N LEU A 176 2.00 6.08 -16.21
CA LEU A 176 3.07 5.08 -16.31
C LEU A 176 3.77 5.18 -17.65
N GLU A 177 3.00 5.23 -18.75
CA GLU A 177 3.52 5.41 -20.09
C GLU A 177 4.32 6.72 -20.21
N ARG A 178 3.74 7.82 -19.70
CA ARG A 178 4.39 9.12 -19.69
C ARG A 178 5.75 9.08 -18.97
N ARG A 179 5.80 8.44 -17.81
CA ARG A 179 7.04 8.32 -17.01
C ARG A 179 8.10 7.50 -17.74
N VAL A 180 7.73 6.40 -18.39
CA VAL A 180 8.69 5.59 -19.16
C VAL A 180 9.24 6.36 -20.35
N ARG A 181 8.39 7.12 -21.05
CA ARG A 181 8.84 7.97 -22.18
C ARG A 181 9.70 9.16 -21.75
N LEU A 182 9.58 9.61 -20.48
CA LEU A 182 10.25 10.81 -19.99
C LEU A 182 11.54 10.52 -19.23
N ASP A 183 11.48 9.67 -18.19
CA ASP A 183 12.54 9.57 -17.19
C ASP A 183 12.73 8.18 -16.58
N CYS A 184 11.99 7.18 -17.03
CA CYS A 184 12.05 5.81 -16.53
C CYS A 184 12.29 4.80 -17.66
N ALA A 185 12.83 3.64 -17.31
CA ALA A 185 13.06 2.56 -18.28
C ALA A 185 11.87 1.57 -18.33
N ALA A 186 11.16 1.38 -17.22
CA ALA A 186 10.01 0.49 -17.17
C ALA A 186 9.01 0.94 -16.10
N ALA A 187 7.76 0.51 -16.25
CA ALA A 187 6.70 0.71 -15.29
C ALA A 187 5.92 -0.58 -15.03
N PHE A 188 5.50 -0.77 -13.77
CA PHE A 188 4.69 -1.89 -13.34
C PHE A 188 3.32 -1.39 -12.87
N ALA A 189 2.26 -1.79 -13.55
CA ALA A 189 0.89 -1.66 -13.10
C ALA A 189 0.57 -2.81 -12.15
N MET A 190 0.00 -2.49 -10.99
CA MET A 190 -0.26 -3.45 -9.92
C MET A 190 -1.77 -3.68 -9.76
N TYR A 191 -2.15 -4.87 -9.33
CA TYR A 191 -3.49 -5.07 -8.82
C TYR A 191 -3.63 -4.38 -7.45
N PRO A 192 -4.75 -3.70 -7.14
CA PRO A 192 -4.93 -3.05 -5.84
C PRO A 192 -4.92 -4.08 -4.71
N THR A 193 -4.15 -3.81 -3.66
CA THR A 193 -4.25 -4.60 -2.42
C THR A 193 -5.66 -4.48 -1.86
N SER A 194 -6.29 -5.59 -1.51
CA SER A 194 -7.63 -5.59 -0.94
C SER A 194 -7.62 -5.18 0.54
N ILE A 195 -8.77 -4.69 1.03
CA ILE A 195 -8.99 -4.44 2.47
C ILE A 195 -8.71 -5.72 3.28
N ARG A 196 -9.18 -6.87 2.78
CA ARG A 196 -8.99 -8.15 3.45
C ARG A 196 -7.51 -8.50 3.64
N GLU A 197 -6.69 -8.32 2.62
CA GLU A 197 -5.24 -8.55 2.74
C GLU A 197 -4.59 -7.63 3.77
N LEU A 198 -5.02 -6.36 3.83
CA LEU A 198 -4.54 -5.43 4.84
C LEU A 198 -4.90 -5.90 6.26
N LEU A 199 -6.15 -6.33 6.47
CA LEU A 199 -6.61 -6.85 7.76
C LEU A 199 -5.83 -8.11 8.15
N GLU A 200 -5.65 -9.06 7.23
CA GLU A 200 -4.88 -10.29 7.46
C GLU A 200 -3.41 -10.00 7.87
N VAL A 201 -2.78 -9.01 7.26
CA VAL A 201 -1.42 -8.57 7.67
C VAL A 201 -1.43 -7.98 9.08
N ALA A 202 -2.42 -7.14 9.41
CA ALA A 202 -2.55 -6.53 10.71
C ALA A 202 -2.85 -7.55 11.81
N ASP A 203 -3.76 -8.50 11.55
CA ASP A 203 -4.13 -9.59 12.49
C ASP A 203 -2.96 -10.53 12.75
N ALA A 204 -2.07 -10.72 11.76
CA ALA A 204 -0.81 -11.42 11.95
C ALA A 204 0.24 -10.63 12.74
N GLY A 205 -0.07 -9.42 13.23
CA GLY A 205 0.87 -8.55 13.92
C GLY A 205 2.02 -8.06 13.04
N ARG A 206 1.86 -8.08 11.71
CA ARG A 206 2.86 -7.74 10.71
C ARG A 206 2.64 -6.31 10.16
N LEU A 207 3.60 -5.80 9.45
CA LEU A 207 3.52 -4.50 8.79
C LEU A 207 3.39 -4.67 7.28
N MET A 208 2.55 -3.83 6.69
CA MET A 208 2.47 -3.73 5.23
C MET A 208 3.81 -3.26 4.64
N PRO A 209 4.23 -3.82 3.49
CA PRO A 209 5.34 -3.28 2.73
C PRO A 209 5.12 -1.79 2.41
N PRO A 210 6.18 -1.01 2.22
CA PRO A 210 6.04 0.41 1.90
C PRO A 210 5.31 0.60 0.56
N LYS A 211 4.44 1.62 0.51
CA LYS A 211 3.71 1.98 -0.72
C LYS A 211 2.87 0.84 -1.30
N SER A 212 2.20 0.06 -0.44
CA SER A 212 1.32 -1.04 -0.84
C SER A 212 -0.11 -0.60 -1.08
N THR A 213 -0.57 0.45 -0.40
CA THR A 213 -1.97 0.88 -0.41
C THR A 213 -2.08 2.37 -0.68
N TRP A 214 -3.06 2.73 -1.51
CA TRP A 214 -3.49 4.11 -1.73
C TRP A 214 -4.97 4.20 -1.39
N PHE A 215 -5.28 4.76 -0.21
CA PHE A 215 -6.66 4.90 0.24
C PHE A 215 -7.34 6.13 -0.37
N GLU A 216 -8.61 5.94 -0.76
CA GLU A 216 -9.54 7.01 -1.10
C GLU A 216 -10.88 6.80 -0.35
N PRO A 217 -11.55 7.89 0.08
CA PRO A 217 -11.12 9.28 -0.04
C PRO A 217 -10.00 9.62 0.95
N LYS A 218 -9.11 10.53 0.54
CA LYS A 218 -8.11 11.08 1.47
C LYS A 218 -8.74 12.11 2.39
N LEU A 219 -8.47 11.99 3.70
CA LEU A 219 -8.87 13.01 4.67
C LEU A 219 -8.15 14.32 4.38
N ARG A 220 -8.88 15.41 4.42
CA ARG A 220 -8.28 16.75 4.41
C ARG A 220 -7.59 17.00 5.73
N SER A 221 -6.38 17.54 5.68
CA SER A 221 -5.75 18.11 6.87
C SER A 221 -6.52 19.36 7.24
N GLY A 222 -7.08 19.38 8.44
CA GLY A 222 -7.75 20.56 8.98
C GLY A 222 -6.77 21.68 9.30
#